data_8ef8e23b28930618c2c4222f47470864
#
_entry.id   8ef8e23b28930618c2c4222f47470864
#
_cell.length_a   1.000
_cell.length_b   1.000
_cell.length_c   1.000
_cell.angle_alpha   90.00
_cell.angle_beta   90.00
_cell.angle_gamma   90.00
#
_symmetry.space_group_name_H-M   'P 1'
#
loop_
_entity.id
_entity.type
_entity.pdbx_description
1 polymer ?
#
loop_
_entity_poly.entity_id
_entity_poly.type
_entity_poly.pdbx_seq_one_letter_code
_entity_poly.pdbx_strand_id
1 'polypeptide(L)'
;AASDVYKRQDKMQWFNEPEQWEIKDKSLSMQVTPQSDYWRISHYGFTVDDAPFYYATYGGEFEVKVKITGDYKQRFDQAGLMLRINHENYIKAGIEFVDGKYNLSAVVTHKTSDWSVITLDKAIPYVWIKAVRRLDAVEIFYSFDDKEYTLMRNAWLQDNIPVQVGFMAACPDGKGFNVTFEHFKVKHLPDQRRLEWLKKNAE
;
A
#
# COMPACT_ATOMS: atom_id res chain seq x y z
N ALA A 1 -6.42 28.26 -6.66
CA ALA A 1 -5.24 28.39 -5.77
C ALA A 1 -5.22 27.35 -4.64
N ALA A 2 -6.36 27.02 -3.99
CA ALA A 2 -6.39 25.98 -2.95
C ALA A 2 -6.17 24.55 -3.50
N SER A 3 -6.54 24.28 -4.76
CA SER A 3 -6.38 22.98 -5.38
C SER A 3 -4.92 22.59 -5.67
N ASP A 4 -4.03 23.54 -5.85
CA ASP A 4 -2.63 23.27 -6.22
C ASP A 4 -1.76 22.93 -5.02
N VAL A 5 -2.13 23.37 -3.82
CA VAL A 5 -1.44 23.01 -2.57
C VAL A 5 -1.61 21.54 -2.25
N TYR A 6 -2.77 20.97 -2.54
CA TYR A 6 -3.05 19.53 -2.32
C TYR A 6 -2.44 18.59 -3.36
N LYS A 7 -1.97 19.10 -4.48
CA LYS A 7 -1.36 18.29 -5.56
C LYS A 7 0.17 18.25 -5.48
N ARG A 8 0.78 18.91 -4.49
CA ARG A 8 2.23 18.95 -4.34
C ARG A 8 2.73 17.54 -4.03
N GLN A 9 3.49 16.98 -4.94
CA GLN A 9 4.22 15.74 -4.73
C GLN A 9 5.46 16.07 -3.90
N ASP A 10 5.45 15.64 -2.64
CA ASP A 10 6.64 15.68 -1.80
C ASP A 10 7.68 14.66 -2.31
N LYS A 11 8.95 14.91 -2.02
CA LYS A 11 9.99 13.94 -2.29
C LYS A 11 9.72 12.65 -1.48
N MET A 12 9.92 11.48 -2.12
CA MET A 12 9.83 10.20 -1.42
C MET A 12 10.82 10.16 -0.23
N GLN A 13 10.36 9.61 0.89
CA GLN A 13 11.11 9.52 2.13
C GLN A 13 10.77 8.24 2.88
N TRP A 14 11.63 7.87 3.82
CA TRP A 14 11.43 6.73 4.69
C TRP A 14 10.64 7.08 5.95
N PHE A 15 9.76 6.18 6.34
CA PHE A 15 9.31 5.93 7.69
C PHE A 15 9.83 4.55 8.08
N ASN A 16 10.59 4.45 9.17
CA ASN A 16 11.32 3.23 9.57
C ASN A 16 12.29 2.74 8.48
N GLU A 17 13.29 3.54 8.15
CA GLU A 17 14.28 3.22 7.12
C GLU A 17 14.98 1.88 7.41
N PRO A 18 15.04 0.91 6.48
CA PRO A 18 15.76 -0.34 6.68
C PRO A 18 17.27 -0.12 6.61
N GLU A 19 18.04 -1.01 7.25
CA GLU A 19 19.51 -0.90 7.28
C GLU A 19 20.16 -1.06 5.90
N GLN A 20 19.57 -1.88 5.03
CA GLN A 20 20.09 -2.19 3.71
C GLN A 20 19.04 -1.97 2.63
N TRP A 21 19.30 -1.00 1.77
CA TRP A 21 18.45 -0.71 0.61
C TRP A 21 19.24 0.02 -0.47
N GLU A 22 18.75 -0.07 -1.69
CA GLU A 22 19.32 0.68 -2.82
C GLU A 22 18.22 1.06 -3.83
N ILE A 23 18.44 2.14 -4.55
CA ILE A 23 17.66 2.51 -5.73
C ILE A 23 18.57 2.39 -6.94
N LYS A 24 18.16 1.59 -7.91
CA LYS A 24 18.81 1.41 -9.19
C LYS A 24 17.77 1.35 -10.31
N ASP A 25 17.95 2.14 -11.36
CA ASP A 25 17.06 2.18 -12.52
C ASP A 25 15.56 2.34 -12.18
N LYS A 26 15.26 3.20 -11.19
CA LYS A 26 13.90 3.44 -10.64
C LYS A 26 13.26 2.24 -9.93
N SER A 27 14.05 1.24 -9.61
CA SER A 27 13.69 0.10 -8.78
C SER A 27 14.26 0.31 -7.38
N LEU A 28 13.49 0.03 -6.34
CA LEU A 28 13.99 0.02 -4.97
C LEU A 28 14.05 -1.42 -4.48
N SER A 29 15.23 -1.84 -4.06
CA SER A 29 15.45 -3.13 -3.39
C SER A 29 15.85 -2.91 -1.95
N MET A 30 15.35 -3.74 -1.03
CA MET A 30 15.73 -3.70 0.37
C MET A 30 15.76 -5.08 1.01
N GLN A 31 16.56 -5.21 2.05
CA GLN A 31 16.41 -6.29 3.04
C GLN A 31 15.42 -5.82 4.11
N VAL A 32 14.30 -6.51 4.25
CA VAL A 32 13.24 -6.13 5.17
C VAL A 32 13.70 -6.30 6.61
N THR A 33 13.43 -5.29 7.43
CA THR A 33 13.80 -5.28 8.87
C THR A 33 13.15 -6.47 9.59
N PRO A 34 13.96 -7.30 10.28
CA PRO A 34 13.44 -8.41 11.06
C PRO A 34 12.51 -7.96 12.18
N GLN A 35 11.54 -8.79 12.53
CA GLN A 35 10.60 -8.59 13.63
C GLN A 35 9.86 -7.24 13.57
N SER A 36 9.47 -6.83 12.36
CA SER A 36 8.77 -5.60 12.06
C SER A 36 7.38 -5.85 11.51
N ASP A 37 6.42 -4.98 11.81
CA ASP A 37 5.04 -5.11 11.31
C ASP A 37 4.27 -3.78 11.34
N TYR A 38 3.05 -3.82 10.79
CA TYR A 38 1.97 -2.85 10.97
C TYR A 38 0.71 -3.61 11.37
N TRP A 39 0.37 -3.56 12.67
CA TRP A 39 -0.82 -4.21 13.21
C TRP A 39 -1.35 -3.47 14.43
N ARG A 40 -2.67 -3.49 14.61
CA ARG A 40 -3.31 -2.88 15.78
C ARG A 40 -4.39 -3.78 16.35
N ILE A 41 -4.17 -4.24 17.57
CA ILE A 41 -5.12 -4.80 18.54
C ILE A 41 -5.76 -6.13 18.11
N SER A 42 -6.51 -6.16 17.00
CA SER A 42 -7.37 -7.29 16.62
C SER A 42 -6.66 -8.63 16.77
N HIS A 43 -7.31 -9.59 17.42
CA HIS A 43 -6.86 -10.95 17.71
C HIS A 43 -5.65 -11.03 18.64
N TYR A 44 -4.57 -10.28 18.40
CA TYR A 44 -3.29 -10.41 19.09
C TYR A 44 -3.14 -9.47 20.30
N GLY A 45 -3.93 -8.41 20.40
CA GLY A 45 -3.91 -7.45 21.51
C GLY A 45 -2.73 -6.47 21.53
N PHE A 46 -1.79 -6.55 20.59
CA PHE A 46 -0.65 -5.64 20.49
C PHE A 46 -0.85 -4.55 19.43
N THR A 47 0.01 -3.53 19.50
CA THR A 47 0.14 -2.48 18.49
C THR A 47 1.59 -2.39 18.06
N VAL A 48 1.83 -2.42 16.75
CA VAL A 48 3.15 -2.29 16.13
C VAL A 48 3.06 -1.43 14.88
N ASP A 49 4.10 -0.59 14.64
CA ASP A 49 4.14 0.42 13.58
C ASP A 49 5.61 0.71 13.21
N ASP A 50 6.41 -0.34 12.97
CA ASP A 50 7.87 -0.26 12.89
C ASP A 50 8.48 -0.86 11.62
N ALA A 51 7.66 -1.33 10.69
CA ALA A 51 8.13 -1.86 9.41
C ALA A 51 8.54 -0.75 8.43
N PRO A 52 9.47 -1.01 7.51
CA PRO A 52 9.87 -0.06 6.47
C PRO A 52 8.71 0.39 5.57
N PHE A 53 8.61 1.71 5.38
CA PHE A 53 7.65 2.34 4.49
C PHE A 53 8.30 3.50 3.74
N TYR A 54 8.38 3.41 2.41
CA TYR A 54 8.90 4.44 1.53
C TYR A 54 7.76 5.14 0.82
N TYR A 55 7.58 6.45 1.08
CA TYR A 55 6.37 7.17 0.70
C TYR A 55 6.59 8.62 0.29
N ALA A 56 5.61 9.18 -0.41
CA ALA A 56 5.38 10.60 -0.53
C ALA A 56 3.94 10.93 -0.15
N THR A 57 3.64 12.22 0.09
CA THR A 57 2.31 12.67 0.48
C THR A 57 1.53 13.14 -0.74
N TYR A 58 0.30 12.63 -0.89
CA TYR A 58 -0.61 12.97 -1.98
C TYR A 58 -1.96 13.42 -1.45
N GLY A 59 -2.50 14.48 -2.06
CA GLY A 59 -3.87 14.94 -1.83
C GLY A 59 -4.79 14.60 -2.99
N GLY A 60 -6.11 14.70 -2.77
CA GLY A 60 -7.12 14.51 -3.79
C GLY A 60 -7.32 13.06 -4.23
N GLU A 61 -7.82 12.90 -5.46
CA GLU A 61 -8.08 11.60 -6.05
C GLU A 61 -6.91 11.16 -6.93
N PHE A 62 -6.55 9.89 -6.86
CA PHE A 62 -5.42 9.34 -7.61
C PHE A 62 -5.52 7.83 -7.79
N GLU A 63 -4.77 7.35 -8.77
CA GLU A 63 -4.43 5.95 -8.95
C GLU A 63 -2.93 5.77 -8.62
N VAL A 64 -2.60 4.74 -7.89
CA VAL A 64 -1.22 4.33 -7.62
C VAL A 64 -1.03 2.87 -7.95
N LYS A 65 0.12 2.51 -8.53
CA LYS A 65 0.48 1.12 -8.76
C LYS A 65 1.96 0.85 -8.53
N VAL A 66 2.28 -0.40 -8.23
CA VAL A 66 3.64 -0.91 -8.08
C VAL A 66 3.71 -2.38 -8.43
N LYS A 67 4.83 -2.82 -9.00
CA LYS A 67 5.19 -4.23 -9.16
C LYS A 67 6.06 -4.66 -7.99
N ILE A 68 5.78 -5.82 -7.42
CA ILE A 68 6.40 -6.32 -6.21
C ILE A 68 6.96 -7.71 -6.47
N THR A 69 8.25 -7.89 -6.19
CA THR A 69 8.95 -9.18 -6.22
C THR A 69 9.57 -9.42 -4.85
N GLY A 70 9.15 -10.47 -4.14
CA GLY A 70 9.63 -10.78 -2.79
C GLY A 70 10.12 -12.22 -2.66
N ASP A 71 11.21 -12.39 -1.91
CA ASP A 71 11.77 -13.68 -1.53
C ASP A 71 11.26 -14.07 -0.11
N TYR A 72 9.94 -14.22 0.00
CA TYR A 72 9.26 -14.51 1.27
C TYR A 72 9.68 -15.86 1.83
N LYS A 73 9.98 -15.94 3.13
CA LYS A 73 10.58 -17.14 3.78
C LYS A 73 9.84 -17.59 5.01
N GLN A 74 9.38 -16.66 5.81
CA GLN A 74 8.78 -16.93 7.11
C GLN A 74 7.33 -16.49 7.15
N ARG A 75 6.61 -17.02 8.12
CA ARG A 75 5.21 -16.66 8.34
C ARG A 75 5.07 -15.15 8.50
N PHE A 76 4.08 -14.59 7.81
CA PHE A 76 3.74 -13.16 7.77
C PHE A 76 4.75 -12.25 7.06
N ASP A 77 5.80 -12.80 6.42
CA ASP A 77 6.59 -11.99 5.49
C ASP A 77 5.66 -11.38 4.45
N GLN A 78 5.70 -10.06 4.31
CA GLN A 78 4.74 -9.34 3.49
C GLN A 78 5.34 -8.12 2.80
N ALA A 79 4.80 -7.79 1.64
CA ALA A 79 5.14 -6.58 0.89
C ALA A 79 3.95 -6.08 0.08
N GLY A 80 3.76 -4.77 0.02
CA GLY A 80 2.61 -4.19 -0.64
C GLY A 80 2.63 -2.68 -0.79
N LEU A 81 1.55 -2.15 -1.36
CA LEU A 81 1.20 -0.73 -1.27
C LEU A 81 0.68 -0.41 0.13
N MET A 82 0.95 0.82 0.58
CA MET A 82 0.30 1.36 1.77
C MET A 82 -0.16 2.81 1.52
N LEU A 83 -1.40 3.08 1.94
CA LEU A 83 -1.99 4.40 2.06
C LEU A 83 -2.19 4.67 3.55
N ARG A 84 -1.49 5.65 4.10
CA ARG A 84 -1.45 5.89 5.55
C ARG A 84 -1.76 7.35 5.87
N ILE A 85 -2.72 7.57 6.74
CA ILE A 85 -3.02 8.87 7.32
C ILE A 85 -2.18 9.06 8.58
N ASN A 86 -2.22 8.07 9.47
CA ASN A 86 -1.47 8.01 10.73
C ASN A 86 -1.39 6.56 11.22
N HIS A 87 -0.85 6.35 12.43
CA HIS A 87 -0.71 5.01 13.02
C HIS A 87 -2.03 4.28 13.30
N GLU A 88 -3.16 4.97 13.34
CA GLU A 88 -4.49 4.38 13.58
C GLU A 88 -5.31 4.20 12.29
N ASN A 89 -4.90 4.84 11.18
CA ASN A 89 -5.68 4.86 9.96
C ASN A 89 -4.78 4.62 8.75
N TYR A 90 -4.77 3.39 8.27
CA TYR A 90 -4.01 2.99 7.08
C TYR A 90 -4.64 1.78 6.39
N ILE A 91 -4.30 1.62 5.13
CA ILE A 91 -4.61 0.46 4.31
C ILE A 91 -3.30 -0.06 3.75
N LYS A 92 -2.98 -1.33 3.94
CA LYS A 92 -1.87 -2.02 3.27
C LYS A 92 -2.40 -3.21 2.48
N ALA A 93 -1.86 -3.43 1.29
CA ALA A 93 -2.28 -4.53 0.44
C ALA A 93 -1.16 -5.01 -0.47
N GLY A 94 -1.01 -6.31 -0.60
CA GLY A 94 0.04 -6.95 -1.38
C GLY A 94 0.07 -8.45 -1.23
N ILE A 95 1.28 -9.00 -1.12
CA ILE A 95 1.50 -10.41 -0.81
C ILE A 95 1.83 -10.57 0.67
N GLU A 96 1.30 -11.61 1.26
CA GLU A 96 1.64 -12.08 2.59
C GLU A 96 1.85 -13.60 2.56
N PHE A 97 2.97 -14.04 3.13
CA PHE A 97 3.34 -15.45 3.16
C PHE A 97 2.84 -16.09 4.45
N VAL A 98 1.89 -17.02 4.34
CA VAL A 98 1.26 -17.65 5.50
C VAL A 98 1.22 -19.17 5.26
N ASP A 99 1.70 -19.94 6.24
CA ASP A 99 1.69 -21.39 6.23
C ASP A 99 2.27 -22.02 4.95
N GLY A 100 3.38 -21.46 4.47
CA GLY A 100 4.06 -21.92 3.27
C GLY A 100 3.39 -21.53 1.95
N LYS A 101 2.39 -20.65 1.97
CA LYS A 101 1.63 -20.23 0.80
C LYS A 101 1.67 -18.72 0.58
N TYR A 102 1.65 -18.32 -0.68
CA TYR A 102 1.44 -16.93 -1.08
C TYR A 102 -0.04 -16.58 -0.97
N ASN A 103 -0.33 -15.46 -0.35
CA ASN A 103 -1.68 -14.93 -0.24
C ASN A 103 -1.72 -13.51 -0.76
N LEU A 104 -2.72 -13.17 -1.54
CA LEU A 104 -3.12 -11.78 -1.73
C LEU A 104 -3.74 -11.32 -0.42
N SER A 105 -3.21 -10.26 0.15
CA SER A 105 -3.60 -9.78 1.48
C SER A 105 -3.96 -8.31 1.44
N ALA A 106 -5.00 -7.95 2.18
CA ALA A 106 -5.34 -6.56 2.47
C ALA A 106 -5.65 -6.40 3.96
N VAL A 107 -5.05 -5.39 4.57
CA VAL A 107 -5.35 -4.97 5.94
C VAL A 107 -5.86 -3.56 5.92
N VAL A 108 -7.04 -3.35 6.48
CA VAL A 108 -7.66 -2.05 6.69
C VAL A 108 -7.63 -1.75 8.18
N THR A 109 -6.99 -0.65 8.57
CA THR A 109 -6.88 -0.27 9.98
C THR A 109 -7.61 1.04 10.23
N HIS A 110 -8.60 0.97 11.12
CA HIS A 110 -9.31 2.09 11.74
C HIS A 110 -9.35 1.85 13.24
N LYS A 111 -8.36 2.31 13.96
CA LYS A 111 -8.08 2.00 15.37
C LYS A 111 -7.72 0.52 15.59
N THR A 112 -8.40 -0.39 14.93
CA THR A 112 -8.16 -1.84 14.94
C THR A 112 -7.93 -2.35 13.53
N SER A 113 -7.08 -3.37 13.36
CA SER A 113 -6.79 -3.98 12.07
C SER A 113 -7.82 -5.02 11.66
N ASP A 114 -8.24 -4.97 10.41
CA ASP A 114 -9.15 -5.89 9.73
C ASP A 114 -8.40 -6.53 8.57
N TRP A 115 -8.29 -7.84 8.57
CA TRP A 115 -7.45 -8.61 7.64
C TRP A 115 -8.27 -9.52 6.74
N SER A 116 -7.96 -9.51 5.44
CA SER A 116 -8.52 -10.43 4.46
C SER A 116 -7.42 -11.01 3.57
N VAL A 117 -7.56 -12.29 3.22
CA VAL A 117 -6.60 -13.03 2.40
C VAL A 117 -7.30 -13.87 1.34
N ILE A 118 -6.62 -14.02 0.20
CA ILE A 118 -6.95 -14.97 -0.85
C ILE A 118 -5.71 -15.82 -1.07
N THR A 119 -5.77 -17.10 -0.71
CA THR A 119 -4.65 -18.03 -0.89
C THR A 119 -4.47 -18.34 -2.38
N LEU A 120 -3.24 -18.24 -2.87
CA LEU A 120 -2.88 -18.61 -4.23
C LEU A 120 -2.51 -20.09 -4.31
N ASP A 121 -2.92 -20.75 -5.38
CA ASP A 121 -2.64 -22.18 -5.59
C ASP A 121 -1.16 -22.49 -5.81
N LYS A 122 -0.40 -21.48 -6.24
CA LYS A 122 1.04 -21.61 -6.52
C LYS A 122 1.80 -20.34 -6.17
N ALA A 123 3.10 -20.49 -5.99
CA ALA A 123 4.02 -19.35 -5.88
C ALA A 123 4.00 -18.52 -7.16
N ILE A 124 4.13 -17.21 -7.00
CA ILE A 124 4.15 -16.24 -8.08
C ILE A 124 5.52 -15.54 -8.13
N PRO A 125 6.07 -15.24 -9.32
CA PRO A 125 7.34 -14.53 -9.42
C PRO A 125 7.23 -13.06 -9.01
N TYR A 126 6.08 -12.43 -9.24
CA TYR A 126 5.77 -11.04 -8.89
C TYR A 126 4.27 -10.81 -8.89
N VAL A 127 3.86 -9.68 -8.35
CA VAL A 127 2.47 -9.19 -8.41
C VAL A 127 2.47 -7.69 -8.67
N TRP A 128 1.47 -7.23 -9.38
CA TRP A 128 1.11 -5.83 -9.48
C TRP A 128 -0.02 -5.52 -8.52
N ILE A 129 0.16 -4.49 -7.71
CA ILE A 129 -0.89 -3.96 -6.84
C ILE A 129 -1.21 -2.54 -7.29
N LYS A 130 -2.49 -2.26 -7.42
CA LYS A 130 -3.02 -0.95 -7.79
C LYS A 130 -4.07 -0.52 -6.78
N ALA A 131 -4.01 0.73 -6.35
CA ALA A 131 -5.05 1.34 -5.54
C ALA A 131 -5.61 2.58 -6.22
N VAL A 132 -6.92 2.76 -6.16
CA VAL A 132 -7.63 3.93 -6.68
C VAL A 132 -8.36 4.61 -5.54
N ARG A 133 -7.96 5.83 -5.20
CA ARG A 133 -8.63 6.66 -4.19
C ARG A 133 -9.62 7.59 -4.88
N ARG A 134 -10.90 7.47 -4.52
CA ARG A 134 -11.98 8.38 -4.93
C ARG A 134 -12.88 8.67 -3.75
N LEU A 135 -13.08 9.97 -3.46
CA LEU A 135 -13.83 10.40 -2.30
C LEU A 135 -13.28 9.74 -1.01
N ASP A 136 -14.11 9.02 -0.29
CA ASP A 136 -13.79 8.28 0.93
C ASP A 136 -13.58 6.77 0.68
N ALA A 137 -13.39 6.36 -0.57
CA ALA A 137 -13.16 4.97 -0.93
C ALA A 137 -11.77 4.76 -1.53
N VAL A 138 -11.16 3.62 -1.20
CA VAL A 138 -9.96 3.09 -1.83
C VAL A 138 -10.29 1.71 -2.37
N GLU A 139 -10.29 1.59 -3.69
CA GLU A 139 -10.42 0.30 -4.38
C GLU A 139 -9.02 -0.26 -4.62
N ILE A 140 -8.81 -1.51 -4.24
CA ILE A 140 -7.52 -2.21 -4.37
C ILE A 140 -7.67 -3.34 -5.36
N PHE A 141 -6.76 -3.37 -6.32
CA PHE A 141 -6.71 -4.35 -7.38
C PHE A 141 -5.36 -5.07 -7.40
N TYR A 142 -5.35 -6.28 -7.90
CA TYR A 142 -4.13 -7.01 -8.24
C TYR A 142 -4.11 -7.43 -9.70
N SER A 143 -2.90 -7.68 -10.22
CA SER A 143 -2.67 -8.22 -11.56
C SER A 143 -1.39 -9.04 -11.59
N PHE A 144 -1.32 -10.04 -12.48
CA PHE A 144 -0.10 -10.81 -12.73
C PHE A 144 0.60 -10.43 -14.05
N ASP A 145 0.03 -9.49 -14.82
CA ASP A 145 0.52 -9.12 -16.14
C ASP A 145 0.51 -7.60 -16.43
N ASP A 146 0.09 -6.77 -15.46
CA ASP A 146 -0.13 -5.31 -15.60
C ASP A 146 -1.19 -4.92 -16.66
N LYS A 147 -2.02 -5.85 -17.08
CA LYS A 147 -3.07 -5.61 -18.08
C LYS A 147 -4.46 -5.82 -17.50
N GLU A 148 -4.70 -7.02 -17.02
CA GLU A 148 -5.97 -7.38 -16.40
C GLU A 148 -5.87 -7.24 -14.89
N TYR A 149 -6.73 -6.39 -14.33
CA TYR A 149 -6.79 -6.10 -12.90
C TYR A 149 -8.08 -6.60 -12.30
N THR A 150 -7.96 -7.35 -11.22
CA THR A 150 -9.10 -7.88 -10.45
C THR A 150 -9.24 -7.09 -9.15
N LEU A 151 -10.47 -6.64 -8.86
CA LEU A 151 -10.79 -5.99 -7.59
C LEU A 151 -10.63 -6.99 -6.43
N MET A 152 -9.83 -6.60 -5.45
CA MET A 152 -9.55 -7.40 -4.25
C MET A 152 -10.27 -6.87 -3.01
N ARG A 153 -10.32 -5.56 -2.87
CA ARG A 153 -10.92 -4.90 -1.70
C ARG A 153 -11.43 -3.52 -2.08
N ASN A 154 -12.59 -3.13 -1.53
CA ASN A 154 -13.02 -1.75 -1.45
C ASN A 154 -13.07 -1.37 0.04
N ALA A 155 -12.34 -0.33 0.41
CA ALA A 155 -12.20 0.09 1.79
C ALA A 155 -12.51 1.58 1.96
N TRP A 156 -13.05 1.95 3.11
CA TRP A 156 -13.18 3.34 3.48
C TRP A 156 -11.85 3.92 3.95
N LEU A 157 -11.54 5.14 3.54
CA LEU A 157 -10.45 5.95 4.06
C LEU A 157 -10.91 7.41 4.05
N GLN A 158 -10.69 8.12 5.15
CA GLN A 158 -11.15 9.51 5.29
C GLN A 158 -10.77 10.36 4.07
N ASP A 159 -11.75 11.07 3.53
CA ASP A 159 -11.55 11.99 2.42
C ASP A 159 -11.03 13.38 2.86
N ASN A 160 -10.75 14.24 1.88
CA ASN A 160 -10.33 15.64 2.06
C ASN A 160 -9.09 15.87 2.93
N ILE A 161 -8.28 14.85 3.14
CA ILE A 161 -6.97 14.96 3.80
C ILE A 161 -5.89 14.34 2.93
N PRO A 162 -4.66 14.87 2.97
CA PRO A 162 -3.52 14.22 2.33
C PRO A 162 -3.21 12.88 2.98
N VAL A 163 -2.71 11.93 2.18
CA VAL A 163 -2.28 10.62 2.65
C VAL A 163 -0.84 10.35 2.23
N GLN A 164 -0.13 9.65 3.06
CA GLN A 164 1.15 9.04 2.74
C GLN A 164 0.89 7.84 1.84
N VAL A 165 1.47 7.85 0.65
CA VAL A 165 1.28 6.82 -0.38
C VAL A 165 2.63 6.28 -0.80
N GLY A 166 2.80 4.98 -0.70
CA GLY A 166 4.04 4.33 -1.05
C GLY A 166 3.96 2.82 -0.94
N PHE A 167 5.10 2.21 -0.73
CA PHE A 167 5.20 0.77 -0.57
C PHE A 167 5.93 0.40 0.71
N MET A 168 5.52 -0.71 1.29
CA MET A 168 6.00 -1.22 2.56
C MET A 168 6.36 -2.69 2.46
N ALA A 169 7.19 -3.15 3.37
CA ALA A 169 7.38 -4.56 3.63
C ALA A 169 7.60 -4.81 5.12
N ALA A 170 7.16 -5.98 5.59
CA ALA A 170 7.29 -6.37 6.99
C ALA A 170 7.69 -7.84 7.13
N CYS A 171 8.39 -8.14 8.22
CA CYS A 171 8.89 -9.46 8.54
C CYS A 171 8.64 -9.78 10.02
N PRO A 172 7.38 -10.07 10.42
CA PRO A 172 7.01 -10.22 11.83
C PRO A 172 7.75 -11.33 12.56
N ASP A 173 7.82 -12.52 11.98
CA ASP A 173 8.35 -13.72 12.62
C ASP A 173 9.78 -14.08 12.17
N GLY A 174 10.27 -13.45 11.10
CA GLY A 174 11.49 -13.85 10.41
C GLY A 174 12.73 -13.06 10.77
N LYS A 175 13.81 -13.39 10.06
CA LYS A 175 15.13 -12.74 10.16
C LYS A 175 15.38 -11.75 9.00
N GLY A 176 14.33 -11.37 8.28
CA GLY A 176 14.41 -10.55 7.09
C GLY A 176 14.36 -11.37 5.79
N PHE A 177 13.95 -10.72 4.72
CA PHE A 177 13.94 -11.25 3.36
C PHE A 177 14.19 -10.12 2.37
N ASN A 178 14.49 -10.46 1.12
CA ASN A 178 14.70 -9.45 0.08
C ASN A 178 13.40 -9.16 -0.66
N VAL A 179 13.16 -7.89 -0.93
CA VAL A 179 12.02 -7.43 -1.75
C VAL A 179 12.46 -6.33 -2.69
N THR A 180 11.88 -6.32 -3.89
CA THR A 180 12.09 -5.29 -4.91
C THR A 180 10.76 -4.70 -5.33
N PHE A 181 10.69 -3.37 -5.38
CA PHE A 181 9.58 -2.58 -5.87
C PHE A 181 9.97 -1.88 -7.16
N GLU A 182 9.19 -2.10 -8.21
CA GLU A 182 9.42 -1.57 -9.56
C GLU A 182 8.18 -0.82 -10.05
N HIS A 183 8.38 0.08 -11.00
CA HIS A 183 7.29 0.78 -11.70
C HIS A 183 6.29 1.50 -10.77
N PHE A 184 6.75 1.94 -9.60
CA PHE A 184 5.91 2.75 -8.72
C PHE A 184 5.49 4.04 -9.43
N LYS A 185 4.19 4.25 -9.54
CA LYS A 185 3.62 5.40 -10.23
C LYS A 185 2.34 5.85 -9.59
N VAL A 186 2.24 7.17 -9.35
CA VAL A 186 1.00 7.82 -8.94
C VAL A 186 0.50 8.71 -10.07
N LYS A 187 -0.78 8.59 -10.39
CA LYS A 187 -1.49 9.39 -11.39
C LYS A 187 -2.66 10.09 -10.72
N HIS A 188 -2.65 11.42 -10.74
CA HIS A 188 -3.81 12.19 -10.29
C HIS A 188 -5.01 11.96 -11.19
N LEU A 189 -6.17 11.86 -10.60
CA LEU A 189 -7.45 11.72 -11.25
C LEU A 189 -8.25 13.03 -11.11
N PRO A 190 -9.20 13.30 -12.03
CA PRO A 190 -10.12 14.42 -11.87
C PRO A 190 -10.89 14.31 -10.55
N ASP A 191 -11.05 15.43 -9.85
CA ASP A 191 -11.86 15.51 -8.64
C ASP A 191 -13.33 15.26 -8.99
N GLN A 192 -13.86 14.14 -8.55
CA GLN A 192 -15.21 13.70 -8.87
C GLN A 192 -16.28 14.64 -8.25
N ARG A 193 -16.06 15.13 -7.04
CA ARG A 193 -16.97 16.08 -6.37
C ARG A 193 -17.07 17.40 -7.14
N ARG A 194 -15.93 17.88 -7.60
CA ARG A 194 -15.88 19.10 -8.42
C ARG A 194 -16.63 18.93 -9.73
N LEU A 195 -16.46 17.79 -10.41
CA LEU A 195 -17.19 17.48 -11.63
C LEU A 195 -18.70 17.34 -11.40
N GLU A 196 -19.11 16.74 -10.30
CA GLU A 196 -20.52 16.63 -9.92
C GLU A 196 -21.12 18.01 -9.63
N TRP A 197 -20.38 18.85 -8.90
CA TRP A 197 -20.80 20.23 -8.63
C TRP A 197 -20.95 21.05 -9.92
N LEU A 198 -19.99 20.95 -10.84
CA LEU A 198 -20.02 21.63 -12.13
C LEU A 198 -21.22 21.18 -12.98
N LYS A 199 -21.54 19.89 -12.99
CA LYS A 199 -22.72 19.37 -13.70
C LYS A 199 -24.03 19.91 -13.15
N LYS A 200 -24.15 20.06 -11.83
CA LYS A 200 -25.36 20.59 -11.16
C LYS A 200 -25.56 22.10 -11.36
N ASN A 201 -24.50 22.85 -11.67
CA ASN A 201 -24.52 24.31 -11.77
C ASN A 201 -24.24 24.81 -13.20
N ALA A 202 -24.28 23.91 -14.19
CA ALA A 202 -24.11 24.24 -15.62
C ALA A 202 -25.44 24.60 -16.33
N GLU A 203 -26.56 24.56 -15.61
CA GLU A 203 -27.89 25.01 -16.04
C GLU A 203 -28.14 26.44 -15.50
#